data_6e30fe89fea5d15da727e98ce05a5e9b
#
_entry.id   6e30fe89fea5d15da727e98ce05a5e9b
#
_cell.length_a   1.000
_cell.length_b   1.000
_cell.length_c   1.000
_cell.angle_alpha   90.00
_cell.angle_beta   90.00
_cell.angle_gamma   90.00
#
_symmetry.space_group_name_H-M   'P 1'
#
loop_
_entity.id
_entity.type
_entity.pdbx_description
1 polymer ?
#
loop_
_entity_poly.entity_id
_entity_poly.type
_entity_poly.pdbx_seq_one_letter_code
_entity_poly.pdbx_strand_id
1 'polypeptide(L)'
;MKSKFTQIVNIKKRNLDKIELNLARTRNEAAMIEGFIAQAAEQIAKFEMPSSGSAADLRGSLELLGAMRREKSLLTERLELMKKNIAHLERQYK
;
A
#
# COMPACT_ATOMS: atom_id res chain seq x y z
N MET A 1 -4.08 -21.32 41.45
CA MET A 1 -3.42 -20.02 41.26
C MET A 1 -2.42 -20.12 40.12
N LYS A 2 -2.50 -19.20 39.16
CA LYS A 2 -1.51 -19.17 38.09
C LYS A 2 -0.19 -18.60 38.60
N SER A 3 0.91 -19.24 38.27
CA SER A 3 2.24 -18.76 38.64
C SER A 3 2.61 -17.50 37.82
N LYS A 4 3.57 -16.74 38.31
CA LYS A 4 4.09 -15.58 37.57
C LYS A 4 4.65 -16.01 36.20
N PHE A 5 5.27 -17.19 36.14
CA PHE A 5 5.78 -17.76 34.89
C PHE A 5 4.66 -17.95 33.86
N THR A 6 3.52 -18.52 34.28
CA THR A 6 2.35 -18.72 33.41
C THR A 6 1.82 -17.38 32.87
N GLN A 7 1.76 -16.35 33.74
CA GLN A 7 1.31 -15.02 33.35
C GLN A 7 2.25 -14.41 32.31
N ILE A 8 3.56 -14.54 32.48
CA ILE A 8 4.55 -14.03 31.52
C ILE A 8 4.41 -14.72 30.17
N VAL A 9 4.24 -16.04 30.15
CA VAL A 9 4.04 -16.81 28.92
C VAL A 9 2.78 -16.34 28.19
N ASN A 10 1.68 -16.14 28.91
CA ASN A 10 0.42 -15.66 28.33
C ASN A 10 0.56 -14.24 27.74
N ILE A 11 1.29 -13.34 28.40
CA ILE A 11 1.54 -12.00 27.88
C ILE A 11 2.34 -12.06 26.58
N LYS A 12 3.40 -12.86 26.52
CA LYS A 12 4.21 -13.03 25.31
C LYS A 12 3.38 -13.59 24.17
N LYS A 13 2.53 -14.57 24.43
CA LYS A 13 1.65 -15.14 23.42
C LYS A 13 0.69 -14.10 22.85
N ARG A 14 0.07 -13.28 23.71
CA ARG A 14 -0.82 -12.20 23.28
C ARG A 14 -0.10 -11.18 22.41
N ASN A 15 1.14 -10.85 22.74
CA ASN A 15 1.94 -9.91 21.97
C ASN A 15 2.25 -10.47 20.59
N LEU A 16 2.61 -11.75 20.48
CA LEU A 16 2.84 -12.42 19.21
C LEU A 16 1.57 -12.47 18.36
N ASP A 17 0.43 -12.77 18.99
CA ASP A 17 -0.87 -12.79 18.30
C ASP A 17 -1.21 -11.41 17.72
N LYS A 18 -0.93 -10.32 18.45
CA LYS A 18 -1.14 -8.96 17.98
C LYS A 18 -0.24 -8.62 16.79
N ILE A 19 1.03 -9.01 16.86
CA ILE A 19 1.99 -8.80 15.76
C ILE A 19 1.54 -9.56 14.52
N GLU A 20 1.13 -10.81 14.68
CA GLU A 20 0.63 -11.64 13.59
C GLU A 20 -0.60 -11.00 12.92
N LEU A 21 -1.54 -10.49 13.72
CA LEU A 21 -2.73 -9.82 13.21
C LEU A 21 -2.37 -8.54 12.45
N ASN A 22 -1.46 -7.73 13.00
CA ASN A 22 -0.98 -6.52 12.33
C ASN A 22 -0.29 -6.86 11.01
N LEU A 23 0.52 -7.92 10.99
CA LEU A 23 1.21 -8.39 9.81
C LEU A 23 0.22 -8.80 8.72
N ALA A 24 -0.81 -9.57 9.07
CA ALA A 24 -1.85 -9.98 8.14
C ALA A 24 -2.60 -8.78 7.56
N ARG A 25 -2.98 -7.82 8.40
CA ARG A 25 -3.66 -6.60 7.96
C ARG A 25 -2.80 -5.77 7.02
N THR A 26 -1.54 -5.59 7.38
CA THR A 26 -0.61 -4.78 6.58
C THR A 26 -0.35 -5.43 5.23
N ARG A 27 -0.20 -6.75 5.19
CA ARG A 27 -0.06 -7.50 3.93
C ARG A 27 -1.29 -7.37 3.04
N ASN A 28 -2.49 -7.43 3.63
CA ASN A 28 -3.73 -7.23 2.88
C ASN A 28 -3.83 -5.81 2.32
N GLU A 29 -3.48 -4.80 3.10
CA GLU A 29 -3.48 -3.43 2.63
C GLU A 29 -2.46 -3.22 1.51
N ALA A 30 -1.27 -3.81 1.64
CA ALA A 30 -0.25 -3.75 0.59
C ALA A 30 -0.74 -4.39 -0.70
N ALA A 31 -1.41 -5.54 -0.62
CA ALA A 31 -1.99 -6.21 -1.79
C ALA A 31 -3.06 -5.34 -2.46
N MET A 32 -3.89 -4.65 -1.68
CA MET A 32 -4.88 -3.71 -2.22
C MET A 32 -4.22 -2.55 -2.94
N ILE A 33 -3.16 -1.99 -2.38
CA ILE A 33 -2.42 -0.89 -3.01
C ILE A 33 -1.75 -1.35 -4.29
N GLU A 34 -1.18 -2.56 -4.30
CA GLU A 34 -0.63 -3.15 -5.53
C GLU A 34 -1.69 -3.24 -6.63
N GLY A 35 -2.92 -3.62 -6.28
CA GLY A 35 -4.05 -3.64 -7.20
C GLY A 35 -4.39 -2.25 -7.74
N PHE A 36 -4.40 -1.24 -6.87
CA PHE A 36 -4.65 0.14 -7.28
C PHE A 36 -3.54 0.68 -8.21
N ILE A 37 -2.28 0.34 -7.93
CA ILE A 37 -1.15 0.71 -8.79
C ILE A 37 -1.31 0.07 -10.17
N ALA A 38 -1.68 -1.20 -10.22
CA ALA A 38 -1.90 -1.91 -11.49
C ALA A 38 -3.03 -1.27 -12.29
N GLN A 39 -4.15 -0.89 -11.63
CA GLN A 39 -5.26 -0.18 -12.27
C GLN A 39 -4.82 1.19 -12.79
N ALA A 40 -4.06 1.94 -12.00
CA ALA A 40 -3.54 3.24 -12.40
C ALA A 40 -2.62 3.11 -13.62
N ALA A 41 -1.75 2.11 -13.62
CA ALA A 41 -0.86 1.83 -14.75
C ALA A 41 -1.64 1.50 -16.02
N GLU A 42 -2.71 0.71 -15.88
CA GLU A 42 -3.58 0.35 -17.01
C GLU A 42 -4.29 1.58 -17.57
N GLN A 43 -4.84 2.43 -16.70
CA GLN A 43 -5.50 3.67 -17.11
C GLN A 43 -4.54 4.61 -17.83
N ILE A 44 -3.31 4.73 -17.36
CA ILE A 44 -2.28 5.56 -18.01
C ILE A 44 -1.94 4.98 -19.38
N ALA A 45 -1.78 3.67 -19.48
CA ALA A 45 -1.45 2.99 -20.73
C ALA A 45 -2.56 3.13 -21.77
N LYS A 46 -3.82 3.16 -21.34
CA LYS A 46 -4.98 3.32 -22.21
C LYS A 46 -5.33 4.76 -22.52
N PHE A 47 -4.68 5.70 -21.85
CA PHE A 47 -4.96 7.12 -22.04
C PHE A 47 -4.54 7.56 -23.44
N GLU A 48 -5.50 8.12 -24.19
CA GLU A 48 -5.25 8.61 -25.54
C GLU A 48 -5.31 10.15 -25.54
N MET A 49 -4.27 10.78 -26.08
CA MET A 49 -4.28 12.21 -26.30
C MET A 49 -5.18 12.54 -27.48
N PRO A 50 -5.99 13.61 -27.40
CA PRO A 50 -6.78 14.01 -28.54
C PRO A 50 -5.88 14.42 -29.70
N SER A 51 -6.15 13.88 -30.88
CA SER A 51 -5.39 14.16 -32.09
C SER A 51 -5.77 15.52 -32.73
N SER A 52 -6.94 16.02 -32.37
CA SER A 52 -7.45 17.30 -32.81
C SER A 52 -8.20 17.95 -31.66
N GLY A 53 -8.21 19.26 -31.62
CA GLY A 53 -8.90 20.01 -30.59
C GLY A 53 -8.21 21.33 -30.30
N SER A 54 -8.81 22.13 -29.42
CA SER A 54 -8.24 23.41 -29.02
C SER A 54 -7.01 23.20 -28.13
N ALA A 55 -6.20 24.24 -28.00
CA ALA A 55 -5.06 24.23 -27.06
C ALA A 55 -5.52 23.99 -25.62
N ALA A 56 -6.71 24.47 -25.26
CA ALA A 56 -7.30 24.26 -23.95
C ALA A 56 -7.63 22.78 -23.72
N ASP A 57 -8.18 22.10 -24.72
CA ASP A 57 -8.49 20.64 -24.62
C ASP A 57 -7.21 19.83 -24.45
N LEU A 58 -6.18 20.15 -25.22
CA LEU A 58 -4.90 19.48 -25.12
C LEU A 58 -4.26 19.70 -23.75
N ARG A 59 -4.32 20.93 -23.25
CA ARG A 59 -3.80 21.25 -21.92
C ARG A 59 -4.53 20.48 -20.82
N GLY A 60 -5.87 20.42 -20.89
CA GLY A 60 -6.67 19.66 -19.95
C GLY A 60 -6.32 18.18 -19.95
N SER A 61 -6.08 17.59 -21.13
CA SER A 61 -5.66 16.20 -21.27
C SER A 61 -4.29 15.96 -20.66
N LEU A 62 -3.34 16.88 -20.85
CA LEU A 62 -2.01 16.79 -20.25
C LEU A 62 -2.07 16.90 -18.73
N GLU A 63 -2.92 17.79 -18.21
CA GLU A 63 -3.11 17.93 -16.76
C GLU A 63 -3.70 16.65 -16.17
N LEU A 64 -4.68 16.04 -16.83
CA LEU A 64 -5.27 14.77 -16.39
C LEU A 64 -4.22 13.66 -16.36
N LEU A 65 -3.44 13.53 -17.42
CA LEU A 65 -2.37 12.52 -17.47
C LEU A 65 -1.35 12.75 -16.37
N GLY A 66 -0.97 14.00 -16.11
CA GLY A 66 -0.07 14.36 -15.02
C GLY A 66 -0.63 13.98 -13.66
N ALA A 67 -1.95 14.21 -13.43
CA ALA A 67 -2.61 13.83 -12.19
C ALA A 67 -2.61 12.31 -12.01
N MET A 68 -2.88 11.55 -13.06
CA MET A 68 -2.86 10.08 -13.03
C MET A 68 -1.48 9.54 -12.67
N ARG A 69 -0.43 10.13 -13.24
CA ARG A 69 0.96 9.76 -12.95
C ARG A 69 1.34 10.08 -11.51
N ARG A 70 0.92 11.24 -11.00
CA ARG A 70 1.17 11.63 -9.61
C ARG A 70 0.48 10.68 -8.63
N GLU A 71 -0.76 10.30 -8.90
CA GLU A 71 -1.50 9.34 -8.08
C GLU A 71 -0.79 8.00 -8.02
N LYS A 72 -0.36 7.49 -9.17
CA LYS A 72 0.40 6.24 -9.24
C LYS A 72 1.70 6.33 -8.45
N SER A 73 2.41 7.45 -8.55
CA SER A 73 3.66 7.67 -7.82
C SER A 73 3.44 7.69 -6.31
N LEU A 74 2.38 8.36 -5.84
CA LEU A 74 2.03 8.41 -4.41
C LEU A 74 1.67 7.02 -3.88
N LEU A 75 0.93 6.22 -4.65
CA LEU A 75 0.59 4.85 -4.28
C LEU A 75 1.85 3.99 -4.21
N THR A 76 2.77 4.16 -5.13
CA THR A 76 4.04 3.43 -5.15
C THR A 76 4.88 3.76 -3.91
N GLU A 77 4.98 5.05 -3.54
CA GLU A 77 5.67 5.47 -2.33
C GLU A 77 5.04 4.87 -1.08
N ARG A 78 3.72 4.87 -1.01
CA ARG A 78 2.98 4.29 0.11
C ARG A 78 3.26 2.79 0.22
N LEU A 79 3.27 2.08 -0.91
CA LEU A 79 3.59 0.66 -0.94
C LEU A 79 5.00 0.39 -0.41
N GLU A 80 5.98 1.20 -0.80
CA GLU A 80 7.35 1.05 -0.31
C GLU A 80 7.44 1.21 1.21
N LEU A 81 6.71 2.20 1.78
CA LEU A 81 6.65 2.38 3.23
C LEU A 81 5.99 1.19 3.92
N MET A 82 4.94 0.63 3.33
CA MET A 82 4.27 -0.55 3.87
C MET A 82 5.16 -1.77 3.84
N LYS A 83 5.94 -1.95 2.78
CA LYS A 83 6.90 -3.06 2.69
C LYS A 83 7.96 -2.98 3.79
N LYS A 84 8.43 -1.78 4.10
CA LYS A 84 9.36 -1.56 5.21
C LYS A 84 8.72 -1.91 6.55
N ASN A 85 7.46 -1.53 6.74
CA ASN A 85 6.71 -1.86 7.94
C ASN A 85 6.48 -3.36 8.08
N ILE A 86 6.14 -4.04 6.99
CA ILE A 86 6.01 -5.51 6.97
C ILE A 86 7.31 -6.17 7.38
N ALA A 87 8.44 -5.74 6.82
CA ALA A 87 9.75 -6.28 7.16
C ALA A 87 10.08 -6.08 8.65
N HIS A 88 9.71 -4.91 9.20
CA HIS A 88 9.89 -4.63 10.61
C HIS A 88 9.04 -5.57 11.49
N LEU A 89 7.77 -5.75 11.14
CA LEU A 89 6.84 -6.63 11.86
C LEU A 89 7.31 -8.10 11.78
N GLU A 90 7.80 -8.53 10.63
CA GLU A 90 8.34 -9.89 10.45
C GLU A 90 9.53 -10.14 11.37
N ARG A 91 10.40 -9.15 11.53
CA ARG A 91 11.54 -9.26 12.46
C ARG A 91 11.09 -9.33 13.91
N GLN A 92 10.05 -8.61 14.27
CA GLN A 92 9.47 -8.67 15.63
C GLN A 92 8.81 -10.01 15.90
N TYR A 93 8.18 -10.60 14.89
CA TYR A 93 7.49 -11.89 15.02
C TYR A 93 8.46 -13.04 15.27
N LYS A 94 9.63 -12.98 14.68
CA LYS A 94 10.67 -13.99 14.89
C LYS A 94 11.40 -13.75 16.22
#